data_d5fc708c1085bb2a07464b098ecda929
#
_entry.id   d5fc708c1085bb2a07464b098ecda929
#
_cell.length_a   1.000
_cell.length_b   1.000
_cell.length_c   1.000
_cell.angle_alpha   90.00
_cell.angle_beta   90.00
_cell.angle_gamma   90.00
#
_symmetry.space_group_name_H-M   'P 1'
#
loop_
_entity.id
_entity.type
_entity.pdbx_description
1 polymer ?
#
loop_
_entity_poly.entity_id
_entity_poly.type
_entity_poly.pdbx_seq_one_letter_code
_entity_poly.pdbx_strand_id
1 'polypeptide(L)'
;MVSPLPPAPPNFWLGTWSRPPDRPSQVALAVGAVLLIVALVPGGPRWLGSMLEATGAVELKRRRRFLFVASFVAAFLSLGYIAFYLRGGPRAPEAATYWLQGRAISHGKLAWPAPDPTASFRARNLLLTVPDRLSGIFPPGFALLLGPAFLLGAPMLIGPLLAAALVPATWLLARELAASAGEDDARVEWIGRIAAVLSLVSAALRYHTAESLPQGAAAAAL
;
A
#
# COMPACT_ATOMS: atom_id res chain seq x y z
N MET A 1 -0.33 -1.37 -45.89
CA MET A 1 0.83 -0.57 -45.43
C MET A 1 0.53 -0.16 -44.00
N VAL A 2 1.22 -0.73 -43.03
CA VAL A 2 1.10 -0.35 -41.60
C VAL A 2 1.99 0.87 -41.44
N SER A 3 1.41 2.02 -41.08
CA SER A 3 2.16 3.22 -40.74
C SER A 3 3.11 2.92 -39.59
N PRO A 4 4.39 3.25 -39.66
CA PRO A 4 5.30 3.04 -38.53
C PRO A 4 4.81 3.85 -37.33
N LEU A 5 4.79 3.20 -36.18
CA LEU A 5 4.48 3.88 -34.89
C LEU A 5 5.43 5.07 -34.70
N PRO A 6 4.92 6.21 -34.27
CA PRO A 6 5.78 7.35 -33.97
C PRO A 6 6.84 6.94 -32.95
N PRO A 7 8.07 7.46 -33.07
CA PRO A 7 9.13 7.16 -32.10
C PRO A 7 8.66 7.56 -30.69
N ALA A 8 8.95 6.71 -29.73
CA ALA A 8 8.65 6.99 -28.32
C ALA A 8 9.31 8.33 -27.94
N PRO A 9 8.63 9.19 -27.19
CA PRO A 9 9.22 10.46 -26.74
C PRO A 9 10.53 10.19 -25.99
N PRO A 10 11.56 11.05 -26.14
CA PRO A 10 12.89 10.81 -25.58
C PRO A 10 12.92 10.54 -24.08
N ASN A 11 11.88 10.93 -23.35
CA ASN A 11 11.76 10.76 -21.90
C ASN A 11 10.92 9.54 -21.49
N PHE A 12 10.56 8.68 -22.44
CA PHE A 12 9.73 7.50 -22.17
C PHE A 12 10.35 6.56 -21.11
N TRP A 13 11.68 6.44 -21.10
CA TRP A 13 12.43 5.58 -20.18
C TRP A 13 12.68 6.22 -18.81
N LEU A 14 12.68 7.56 -18.74
CA LEU A 14 12.83 8.30 -17.48
C LEU A 14 11.51 8.36 -16.70
N GLY A 15 10.40 7.98 -17.31
CA GLY A 15 9.08 7.91 -16.69
C GLY A 15 8.70 9.18 -15.95
N THR A 16 8.11 9.02 -14.78
CA THR A 16 7.69 10.12 -13.91
C THR A 16 8.84 10.83 -13.18
N TRP A 17 10.06 10.29 -13.23
CA TRP A 17 11.23 10.87 -12.56
C TRP A 17 11.65 12.22 -13.13
N SER A 18 11.31 12.50 -14.41
CA SER A 18 11.60 13.78 -15.06
C SER A 18 10.55 14.87 -14.81
N ARG A 19 9.43 14.53 -14.17
CA ARG A 19 8.40 15.52 -13.81
C ARG A 19 8.67 16.05 -12.42
N PRO A 20 8.50 17.36 -12.19
CA PRO A 20 8.55 17.89 -10.84
C PRO A 20 7.48 17.15 -10.00
N PRO A 21 7.77 16.84 -8.72
CA PRO A 21 6.82 16.16 -7.87
C PRO A 21 5.54 17.00 -7.79
N ASP A 22 4.39 16.34 -7.82
CA ASP A 22 3.09 16.98 -7.65
C ASP A 22 2.96 17.63 -6.26
N ARG A 23 1.98 18.49 -6.08
CA ARG A 23 1.79 19.21 -4.80
C ARG A 23 1.71 18.28 -3.59
N PRO A 24 0.97 17.13 -3.60
CA PRO A 24 0.97 16.20 -2.48
C PRO A 24 2.35 15.63 -2.17
N SER A 25 3.14 15.28 -3.20
CA SER A 25 4.51 14.77 -3.01
C SER A 25 5.45 15.85 -2.46
N GLN A 26 5.29 17.10 -2.87
CA GLN A 26 6.07 18.24 -2.33
C GLN A 26 5.75 18.45 -0.85
N VAL A 27 4.46 18.40 -0.47
CA VAL A 27 4.03 18.50 0.93
C VAL A 27 4.58 17.33 1.75
N ALA A 28 4.50 16.11 1.24
CA ALA A 28 5.05 14.94 1.91
C ALA A 28 6.56 15.02 2.11
N LEU A 29 7.31 15.49 1.10
CA LEU A 29 8.75 15.75 1.19
C LEU A 29 9.07 16.84 2.22
N ALA A 30 8.32 17.93 2.23
CA ALA A 30 8.51 19.02 3.18
C ALA A 30 8.24 18.57 4.62
N VAL A 31 7.14 17.83 4.85
CA VAL A 31 6.82 17.26 6.18
C VAL A 31 7.89 16.26 6.59
N GLY A 32 8.32 15.36 5.68
CA GLY A 32 9.40 14.41 5.95
C GLY A 32 10.72 15.09 6.30
N ALA A 33 11.09 16.15 5.57
CA ALA A 33 12.30 16.93 5.87
C ALA A 33 12.21 17.63 7.23
N VAL A 34 11.06 18.23 7.57
CA VAL A 34 10.85 18.85 8.88
C VAL A 34 10.96 17.82 10.01
N LEU A 35 10.33 16.65 9.86
CA LEU A 35 10.41 15.57 10.85
C LEU A 35 11.86 15.06 11.00
N LEU A 36 12.58 14.93 9.89
CA LEU A 36 13.99 14.53 9.91
C LEU A 36 14.85 15.59 10.63
N ILE A 37 14.64 16.86 10.34
CA ILE A 37 15.36 17.96 11.01
C ILE A 37 15.06 17.94 12.52
N VAL A 38 13.80 17.81 12.92
CA VAL A 38 13.41 17.71 14.33
C VAL A 38 14.05 16.50 15.00
N ALA A 39 14.14 15.35 14.30
CA ALA A 39 14.80 14.15 14.83
C ALA A 39 16.31 14.30 14.97
N LEU A 40 16.95 15.12 14.13
CA LEU A 40 18.41 15.34 14.14
C LEU A 40 18.85 16.47 15.11
N VAL A 41 17.91 17.33 15.54
CA VAL A 41 18.25 18.41 16.49
C VAL A 41 18.57 17.81 17.87
N PRO A 42 19.76 18.11 18.45
CA PRO A 42 20.09 17.67 19.80
C PRO A 42 19.05 18.16 20.82
N GLY A 43 18.35 17.23 21.47
CA GLY A 43 17.26 17.55 22.41
C GLY A 43 15.84 17.53 21.80
N GLY A 44 15.69 17.56 20.49
CA GLY A 44 14.38 17.43 19.83
C GLY A 44 13.62 16.16 20.21
N PRO A 45 14.25 14.98 20.21
CA PRO A 45 13.63 13.76 20.67
C PRO A 45 13.19 13.81 22.15
N ARG A 46 13.96 14.49 23.02
CA ARG A 46 13.63 14.62 24.45
C ARG A 46 12.42 15.53 24.69
N TRP A 47 12.30 16.63 23.96
CA TRP A 47 11.14 17.52 24.04
C TRP A 47 9.85 16.84 23.54
N LEU A 48 9.92 16.14 22.42
CA LEU A 48 8.84 15.27 21.97
C LEU A 48 8.57 14.18 23.03
N GLY A 49 9.58 13.54 23.57
CA GLY A 49 9.45 12.55 24.65
C GLY A 49 8.68 13.11 25.83
N SER A 50 9.07 14.27 26.36
CA SER A 50 8.41 14.85 27.54
C SER A 50 6.95 15.27 27.29
N MET A 51 6.63 15.79 26.11
CA MET A 51 5.22 16.05 25.75
C MET A 51 4.39 14.78 25.71
N LEU A 52 5.01 13.70 25.43
CA LEU A 52 4.39 12.44 25.14
C LEU A 52 4.40 11.52 26.38
N GLU A 53 5.35 11.69 27.30
CA GLU A 53 5.32 11.12 28.65
C GLU A 53 4.13 11.67 29.45
N ALA A 54 3.76 12.93 29.26
CA ALA A 54 2.56 13.51 29.88
C ALA A 54 1.23 12.83 29.44
N THR A 55 1.25 12.08 28.34
CA THR A 55 0.10 11.25 27.88
C THR A 55 0.23 9.77 28.25
N GLY A 56 1.26 9.40 28.99
CA GLY A 56 1.84 8.07 29.09
C GLY A 56 1.39 7.14 30.18
N ALA A 57 0.15 7.14 30.64
CA ALA A 57 -0.34 5.94 31.32
C ALA A 57 -0.61 4.85 30.29
N VAL A 58 0.22 3.80 30.29
CA VAL A 58 0.10 2.60 29.40
C VAL A 58 -1.12 1.77 29.83
N GLU A 59 -2.30 2.34 29.71
CA GLU A 59 -3.52 1.62 29.97
C GLU A 59 -3.87 0.78 28.73
N LEU A 60 -3.99 -0.55 28.89
CA LEU A 60 -4.31 -1.49 27.80
C LEU A 60 -5.54 -1.05 26.99
N LYS A 61 -6.52 -0.43 27.66
CA LYS A 61 -7.73 0.11 27.06
C LYS A 61 -7.44 1.31 26.13
N ARG A 62 -6.52 2.20 26.52
CA ARG A 62 -6.08 3.33 25.69
C ARG A 62 -5.30 2.87 24.46
N ARG A 63 -4.45 1.84 24.61
CA ARG A 63 -3.70 1.24 23.50
C ARG A 63 -4.63 0.65 22.44
N ARG A 64 -5.62 -0.16 22.86
CA ARG A 64 -6.60 -0.74 21.93
C ARG A 64 -7.40 0.32 21.20
N ARG A 65 -7.85 1.37 21.89
CA ARG A 65 -8.56 2.49 21.26
C ARG A 65 -7.69 3.21 20.24
N PHE A 66 -6.43 3.50 20.58
CA PHE A 66 -5.50 4.13 19.65
C PHE A 66 -5.32 3.31 18.37
N LEU A 67 -5.01 2.02 18.50
CA LEU A 67 -4.83 1.15 17.34
C LEU A 67 -6.11 1.04 16.50
N PHE A 68 -7.26 0.90 17.14
CA PHE A 68 -8.54 0.84 16.44
C PHE A 68 -8.81 2.13 15.65
N VAL A 69 -8.66 3.29 16.28
CA VAL A 69 -8.87 4.58 15.62
C VAL A 69 -7.86 4.79 14.49
N ALA A 70 -6.59 4.52 14.72
CA ALA A 70 -5.55 4.65 13.70
C ALA A 70 -5.79 3.71 12.50
N SER A 71 -6.16 2.45 12.75
CA SER A 71 -6.53 1.48 11.70
C SER A 71 -7.77 1.94 10.92
N PHE A 72 -8.79 2.44 11.62
CA PHE A 72 -9.99 2.96 10.99
C PHE A 72 -9.68 4.17 10.09
N VAL A 73 -8.88 5.12 10.58
CA VAL A 73 -8.44 6.28 9.79
C VAL A 73 -7.63 5.83 8.58
N ALA A 74 -6.74 4.83 8.73
CA ALA A 74 -5.99 4.26 7.62
C ALA A 74 -6.90 3.66 6.53
N ALA A 75 -7.90 2.88 6.95
CA ALA A 75 -8.89 2.32 6.03
C ALA A 75 -9.68 3.42 5.33
N PHE A 76 -10.12 4.43 6.08
CA PHE A 76 -10.87 5.56 5.53
C PHE A 76 -10.07 6.37 4.50
N LEU A 77 -8.80 6.65 4.79
CA LEU A 77 -7.91 7.33 3.84
C LEU A 77 -7.67 6.48 2.58
N SER A 78 -7.54 5.15 2.73
CA SER A 78 -7.42 4.23 1.60
C SER A 78 -8.70 4.20 0.76
N LEU A 79 -9.88 4.18 1.39
CA LEU A 79 -11.17 4.29 0.70
C LEU A 79 -11.30 5.62 -0.05
N GLY A 80 -10.90 6.73 0.57
CA GLY A 80 -10.86 8.03 -0.08
C GLY A 80 -9.98 8.02 -1.32
N TYR A 81 -8.79 7.43 -1.23
CA TYR A 81 -7.89 7.27 -2.38
C TYR A 81 -8.53 6.45 -3.51
N ILE A 82 -9.18 5.34 -3.18
CA ILE A 82 -9.91 4.51 -4.15
C ILE A 82 -11.04 5.30 -4.81
N ALA A 83 -11.84 6.01 -4.04
CA ALA A 83 -12.99 6.74 -4.55
C ALA A 83 -12.59 7.93 -5.45
N PHE A 84 -11.64 8.75 -5.00
CA PHE A 84 -11.29 9.99 -5.69
C PHE A 84 -10.22 9.82 -6.77
N TYR A 85 -9.24 8.95 -6.53
CA TYR A 85 -8.12 8.76 -7.44
C TYR A 85 -8.28 7.55 -8.35
N LEU A 86 -8.54 6.36 -7.81
CA LEU A 86 -8.68 5.14 -8.60
C LEU A 86 -10.04 5.05 -9.31
N ARG A 87 -11.06 5.74 -8.79
CA ARG A 87 -12.42 5.74 -9.36
C ARG A 87 -12.98 4.33 -9.54
N GLY A 88 -12.72 3.46 -8.56
CA GLY A 88 -13.26 2.10 -8.50
C GLY A 88 -12.53 1.04 -9.33
N GLY A 89 -11.33 1.32 -9.86
CA GLY A 89 -10.54 0.31 -10.60
C GLY A 89 -9.04 0.52 -10.47
N PRO A 90 -8.23 -0.55 -10.64
CA PRO A 90 -6.78 -0.46 -10.64
C PRO A 90 -6.29 0.37 -11.83
N ARG A 91 -5.24 1.18 -11.62
CA ARG A 91 -4.62 1.99 -12.67
C ARG A 91 -3.25 1.50 -13.08
N ALA A 92 -2.53 0.82 -12.18
CA ALA A 92 -1.26 0.20 -12.51
C ALA A 92 -1.49 -1.08 -13.35
N PRO A 93 -0.73 -1.32 -14.43
CA PRO A 93 -0.87 -2.53 -15.24
C PRO A 93 -0.68 -3.82 -14.43
N GLU A 94 0.23 -3.81 -13.45
CA GLU A 94 0.46 -4.91 -12.53
C GLU A 94 -0.78 -5.19 -11.68
N ALA A 95 -1.37 -4.15 -11.12
CA ALA A 95 -2.58 -4.25 -10.30
C ALA A 95 -3.78 -4.76 -11.13
N ALA A 96 -3.91 -4.31 -12.38
CA ALA A 96 -4.92 -4.82 -13.31
C ALA A 96 -4.73 -6.32 -13.59
N THR A 97 -3.49 -6.80 -13.70
CA THR A 97 -3.19 -8.21 -13.88
C THR A 97 -3.62 -9.04 -12.68
N TYR A 98 -3.27 -8.61 -11.45
CA TYR A 98 -3.74 -9.28 -10.22
C TYR A 98 -5.26 -9.27 -10.10
N TRP A 99 -5.89 -8.19 -10.51
CA TRP A 99 -7.35 -8.07 -10.54
C TRP A 99 -8.00 -9.09 -11.47
N LEU A 100 -7.48 -9.26 -12.69
CA LEU A 100 -7.95 -10.27 -13.64
C LEU A 100 -7.70 -11.69 -13.13
N GLN A 101 -6.52 -11.95 -12.54
CA GLN A 101 -6.24 -13.24 -11.90
C GLN A 101 -7.20 -13.52 -10.73
N GLY A 102 -7.43 -12.55 -9.84
CA GLY A 102 -8.36 -12.70 -8.71
C GLY A 102 -9.79 -12.99 -9.19
N ARG A 103 -10.23 -12.31 -10.24
CA ARG A 103 -11.53 -12.58 -10.88
C ARG A 103 -11.61 -13.98 -11.49
N ALA A 104 -10.55 -14.45 -12.14
CA ALA A 104 -10.51 -15.82 -12.67
C ALA A 104 -10.57 -16.84 -11.54
N ILE A 105 -9.80 -16.62 -10.46
CA ILE A 105 -9.77 -17.49 -9.28
C ILE A 105 -11.14 -17.55 -8.59
N SER A 106 -11.88 -16.46 -8.51
CA SER A 106 -13.24 -16.46 -7.96
C SER A 106 -14.20 -17.37 -8.74
N HIS A 107 -13.88 -17.69 -9.99
CA HIS A 107 -14.60 -18.67 -10.82
C HIS A 107 -13.90 -20.03 -10.88
N GLY A 108 -12.95 -20.31 -9.99
CA GLY A 108 -12.19 -21.56 -9.95
C GLY A 108 -11.23 -21.76 -11.13
N LYS A 109 -10.79 -20.69 -11.78
CA LYS A 109 -9.93 -20.74 -12.98
C LYS A 109 -8.62 -20.01 -12.72
N LEU A 110 -7.51 -20.53 -13.24
CA LEU A 110 -6.19 -19.87 -13.21
C LEU A 110 -5.92 -19.06 -14.48
N ALA A 111 -6.69 -19.29 -15.53
CA ALA A 111 -6.62 -18.60 -16.79
C ALA A 111 -8.03 -18.27 -17.30
N TRP A 112 -8.14 -17.22 -18.08
CA TRP A 112 -9.42 -16.79 -18.68
C TRP A 112 -9.33 -16.80 -20.20
N PRO A 113 -10.47 -16.88 -20.92
CA PRO A 113 -10.46 -16.83 -22.36
C PRO A 113 -9.84 -15.54 -22.89
N ALA A 114 -8.99 -15.64 -23.89
CA ALA A 114 -8.52 -14.46 -24.59
C ALA A 114 -9.67 -13.90 -25.44
N PRO A 115 -9.95 -12.60 -25.38
CA PRO A 115 -10.93 -12.02 -26.27
C PRO A 115 -10.41 -11.97 -27.72
N ASP A 116 -11.31 -12.06 -28.66
CA ASP A 116 -10.99 -11.98 -30.06
C ASP A 116 -11.10 -10.51 -30.56
N PRO A 117 -10.12 -9.98 -31.32
CA PRO A 117 -8.89 -10.62 -31.78
C PRO A 117 -7.80 -10.63 -30.66
N THR A 118 -7.20 -11.80 -30.45
CA THR A 118 -6.14 -12.00 -29.43
C THR A 118 -4.94 -11.07 -29.60
N ALA A 119 -4.67 -10.63 -30.83
CA ALA A 119 -3.60 -9.68 -31.11
C ALA A 119 -3.75 -8.32 -30.43
N SER A 120 -4.98 -7.93 -30.07
CA SER A 120 -5.27 -6.65 -29.38
C SER A 120 -4.94 -6.70 -27.88
N PHE A 121 -4.75 -7.88 -27.30
CA PHE A 121 -4.54 -8.11 -25.87
C PHE A 121 -3.08 -8.41 -25.49
N ARG A 122 -2.13 -7.78 -26.13
CA ARG A 122 -0.72 -7.83 -25.73
C ARG A 122 -0.47 -6.97 -24.50
N ALA A 123 -1.16 -7.26 -23.41
CA ALA A 123 -0.86 -6.61 -22.14
C ALA A 123 0.50 -7.10 -21.61
N ARG A 124 1.31 -6.17 -21.13
CA ARG A 124 2.71 -6.37 -20.75
C ARG A 124 2.93 -7.50 -19.73
N ASN A 125 1.93 -7.79 -18.91
CA ASN A 125 2.01 -8.72 -17.79
C ASN A 125 1.09 -9.94 -17.97
N LEU A 126 0.71 -10.26 -19.20
CA LEU A 126 -0.13 -11.42 -19.52
C LEU A 126 0.62 -12.41 -20.40
N LEU A 127 0.44 -13.69 -20.11
CA LEU A 127 0.94 -14.80 -20.90
C LEU A 127 -0.21 -15.48 -21.63
N LEU A 128 -0.01 -15.77 -22.90
CA LEU A 128 -0.85 -16.68 -23.63
C LEU A 128 -0.36 -18.11 -23.34
N THR A 129 -1.04 -18.83 -22.44
CA THR A 129 -0.59 -20.15 -21.95
C THR A 129 -1.03 -21.32 -22.84
N VAL A 130 -2.16 -21.18 -23.52
CA VAL A 130 -2.72 -22.17 -24.47
C VAL A 130 -3.40 -21.36 -25.55
N PRO A 131 -3.62 -21.88 -26.75
CA PRO A 131 -4.44 -21.19 -27.72
C PRO A 131 -5.71 -20.67 -27.05
N ASP A 132 -5.96 -19.38 -27.13
CA ASP A 132 -7.14 -18.67 -26.63
C ASP A 132 -7.27 -18.53 -25.10
N ARG A 133 -6.20 -18.77 -24.31
CA ARG A 133 -6.22 -18.51 -22.87
C ARG A 133 -5.11 -17.58 -22.43
N LEU A 134 -5.49 -16.63 -21.58
CA LEU A 134 -4.58 -15.68 -20.92
C LEU A 134 -4.42 -16.02 -19.44
N SER A 135 -3.20 -15.87 -18.93
CA SER A 135 -2.91 -15.89 -17.50
C SER A 135 -1.98 -14.72 -17.13
N GLY A 136 -1.99 -14.29 -15.88
CA GLY A 136 -1.00 -13.33 -15.41
C GLY A 136 0.37 -13.98 -15.21
N ILE A 137 1.42 -13.20 -15.37
CA ILE A 137 2.81 -13.65 -15.14
C ILE A 137 3.19 -13.69 -13.67
N PHE A 138 2.37 -13.08 -12.81
CA PHE A 138 2.69 -12.93 -11.39
C PHE A 138 2.28 -14.14 -10.55
N PRO A 139 2.97 -14.39 -9.43
CA PRO A 139 2.57 -15.42 -8.47
C PRO A 139 1.12 -15.21 -7.99
N PRO A 140 0.32 -16.28 -7.85
CA PRO A 140 -1.11 -16.15 -7.57
C PRO A 140 -1.44 -15.77 -6.12
N GLY A 141 -0.47 -15.67 -5.20
CA GLY A 141 -0.71 -15.44 -3.78
C GLY A 141 -1.59 -14.24 -3.48
N PHE A 142 -1.29 -13.09 -4.06
CA PHE A 142 -2.12 -11.90 -3.89
C PHE A 142 -3.47 -12.00 -4.62
N ALA A 143 -3.50 -12.65 -5.79
CA ALA A 143 -4.73 -12.90 -6.52
C ALA A 143 -5.68 -13.84 -5.75
N LEU A 144 -5.14 -14.79 -4.97
CA LEU A 144 -5.91 -15.65 -4.06
C LEU A 144 -6.57 -14.83 -2.94
N LEU A 145 -5.94 -13.76 -2.47
CA LEU A 145 -6.53 -12.83 -1.51
C LEU A 145 -7.69 -12.03 -2.14
N LEU A 146 -7.57 -11.65 -3.42
CA LEU A 146 -8.62 -10.95 -4.15
C LEU A 146 -9.81 -11.85 -4.52
N GLY A 147 -9.59 -13.15 -4.74
CA GLY A 147 -10.64 -14.08 -5.15
C GLY A 147 -11.89 -14.05 -4.28
N PRO A 148 -11.80 -14.24 -2.95
CA PRO A 148 -12.94 -14.13 -2.03
C PRO A 148 -13.63 -12.77 -2.09
N ALA A 149 -12.88 -11.69 -2.24
CA ALA A 149 -13.43 -10.35 -2.33
C ALA A 149 -14.24 -10.13 -3.63
N PHE A 150 -13.85 -10.79 -4.71
CA PHE A 150 -14.66 -10.85 -5.94
C PHE A 150 -15.98 -11.61 -5.74
N LEU A 151 -15.96 -12.72 -4.98
CA LEU A 151 -17.19 -13.46 -4.65
C LEU A 151 -18.16 -12.61 -3.83
N LEU A 152 -17.63 -11.74 -2.96
CA LEU A 152 -18.41 -10.80 -2.15
C LEU A 152 -18.83 -9.54 -2.94
N GLY A 153 -18.41 -9.39 -4.20
CA GLY A 153 -18.71 -8.22 -5.02
C GLY A 153 -17.95 -6.94 -4.62
N ALA A 154 -16.94 -7.06 -3.75
CA ALA A 154 -16.25 -5.90 -3.17
C ALA A 154 -14.70 -6.02 -3.20
N PRO A 155 -14.10 -6.33 -4.36
CA PRO A 155 -12.65 -6.56 -4.46
C PRO A 155 -11.80 -5.35 -4.06
N MET A 156 -12.32 -4.13 -4.20
CA MET A 156 -11.63 -2.91 -3.77
C MET A 156 -11.52 -2.75 -2.25
N LEU A 157 -12.27 -3.51 -1.45
CA LEU A 157 -12.17 -3.45 0.02
C LEU A 157 -10.89 -4.09 0.56
N ILE A 158 -10.21 -4.92 -0.22
CA ILE A 158 -8.92 -5.50 0.19
C ILE A 158 -7.90 -4.41 0.51
N GLY A 159 -7.84 -3.34 -0.28
CA GLY A 159 -6.94 -2.21 -0.04
C GLY A 159 -7.13 -1.55 1.33
N PRO A 160 -8.32 -1.09 1.69
CA PRO A 160 -8.63 -0.56 3.02
C PRO A 160 -8.37 -1.53 4.17
N LEU A 161 -8.67 -2.82 3.98
CA LEU A 161 -8.38 -3.84 4.99
C LEU A 161 -6.89 -4.02 5.21
N LEU A 162 -6.10 -4.06 4.15
CA LEU A 162 -4.63 -4.09 4.24
C LEU A 162 -4.08 -2.82 4.89
N ALA A 163 -4.63 -1.65 4.55
CA ALA A 163 -4.24 -0.39 5.17
C ALA A 163 -4.53 -0.38 6.67
N ALA A 164 -5.67 -0.95 7.09
CA ALA A 164 -6.02 -1.09 8.50
C ALA A 164 -5.10 -2.09 9.22
N ALA A 165 -4.77 -3.21 8.60
CA ALA A 165 -3.90 -4.24 9.17
C ALA A 165 -2.44 -3.78 9.30
N LEU A 166 -1.97 -2.94 8.38
CA LEU A 166 -0.60 -2.45 8.36
C LEU A 166 -0.27 -1.59 9.60
N VAL A 167 -1.24 -0.86 10.14
CA VAL A 167 -1.04 -0.01 11.33
C VAL A 167 -0.64 -0.83 12.56
N PRO A 168 -1.41 -1.84 12.99
CA PRO A 168 -1.01 -2.65 14.13
C PRO A 168 0.22 -3.51 13.83
N ALA A 169 0.43 -3.98 12.59
CA ALA A 169 1.65 -4.70 12.21
C ALA A 169 2.90 -3.84 12.39
N THR A 170 2.88 -2.61 11.90
CA THR A 170 3.98 -1.66 12.07
C THR A 170 4.21 -1.31 13.54
N TRP A 171 3.14 -1.14 14.31
CA TRP A 171 3.23 -0.91 15.75
C TRP A 171 3.88 -2.08 16.48
N LEU A 172 3.47 -3.32 16.18
CA LEU A 172 4.05 -4.54 16.76
C LEU A 172 5.53 -4.67 16.43
N LEU A 173 5.89 -4.56 15.15
CA LEU A 173 7.27 -4.67 14.69
C LEU A 173 8.17 -3.63 15.39
N ALA A 174 7.74 -2.38 15.45
CA ALA A 174 8.52 -1.32 16.08
C ALA A 174 8.71 -1.55 17.59
N ARG A 175 7.69 -2.09 18.26
CA ARG A 175 7.79 -2.47 19.68
C ARG A 175 8.76 -3.62 19.91
N GLU A 176 8.70 -4.67 19.10
CA GLU A 176 9.61 -5.81 19.21
C GLU A 176 11.07 -5.37 19.00
N LEU A 177 11.31 -4.52 18.01
CA LEU A 177 12.63 -3.95 17.76
C LEU A 177 13.13 -3.09 18.93
N ALA A 178 12.29 -2.25 19.50
CA ALA A 178 12.65 -1.40 20.63
C ALA A 178 12.91 -2.24 21.91
N ALA A 179 12.08 -3.24 22.17
CA ALA A 179 12.26 -4.16 23.28
C ALA A 179 13.56 -4.96 23.14
N SER A 180 13.88 -5.43 21.93
CA SER A 180 15.15 -6.13 21.67
C SER A 180 16.38 -5.23 21.83
N ALA A 181 16.23 -3.92 21.65
CA ALA A 181 17.28 -2.94 21.89
C ALA A 181 17.46 -2.58 23.39
N GLY A 182 16.65 -3.16 24.28
CA GLY A 182 16.74 -2.93 25.74
C GLY A 182 16.07 -1.66 26.24
N GLU A 183 15.17 -1.07 25.44
CA GLU A 183 14.40 0.09 25.85
C GLU A 183 13.36 -0.27 26.93
N ASP A 184 13.02 0.68 27.78
CA ASP A 184 11.99 0.51 28.80
C ASP A 184 10.57 0.42 28.20
N ASP A 185 9.62 -0.17 28.92
CA ASP A 185 8.26 -0.42 28.45
C ASP A 185 7.53 0.84 27.96
N ALA A 186 7.79 2.00 28.58
CA ALA A 186 7.17 3.25 28.19
C ALA A 186 7.70 3.74 26.83
N ARG A 187 9.00 3.64 26.62
CA ARG A 187 9.64 3.97 25.33
C ARG A 187 9.25 2.98 24.23
N VAL A 188 9.22 1.69 24.55
CA VAL A 188 8.76 0.63 23.63
C VAL A 188 7.34 0.94 23.10
N GLU A 189 6.40 1.25 23.98
CA GLU A 189 5.04 1.63 23.57
C GLU A 189 5.03 2.92 22.75
N TRP A 190 5.88 3.85 23.09
CA TRP A 190 6.03 5.12 22.41
C TRP A 190 6.50 4.96 20.97
N ILE A 191 7.62 4.24 20.80
CA ILE A 191 8.21 3.95 19.48
C ILE A 191 7.17 3.25 18.62
N GLY A 192 6.43 2.30 19.17
CA GLY A 192 5.33 1.64 18.47
C GLY A 192 4.26 2.60 17.98
N ARG A 193 3.81 3.56 18.83
CA ARG A 193 2.80 4.56 18.42
C ARG A 193 3.29 5.51 17.35
N ILE A 194 4.53 5.97 17.44
CA ILE A 194 5.14 6.81 16.40
C ILE A 194 5.18 6.06 15.09
N ALA A 195 5.65 4.80 15.08
CA ALA A 195 5.71 3.98 13.89
C ALA A 195 4.31 3.77 13.26
N ALA A 196 3.29 3.53 14.09
CA ALA A 196 1.90 3.42 13.63
C ALA A 196 1.40 4.72 12.98
N VAL A 197 1.69 5.88 13.57
CA VAL A 197 1.31 7.19 12.99
C VAL A 197 2.08 7.44 11.68
N LEU A 198 3.38 7.13 11.62
CA LEU A 198 4.16 7.26 10.40
C LEU A 198 3.63 6.35 9.28
N SER A 199 3.22 5.12 9.61
CA SER A 199 2.58 4.23 8.64
C SER A 199 1.23 4.79 8.16
N LEU A 200 0.46 5.40 9.06
CA LEU A 200 -0.82 6.03 8.76
C LEU A 200 -0.67 7.19 7.76
N VAL A 201 0.31 8.07 7.93
CA VAL A 201 0.49 9.26 7.09
C VAL A 201 1.33 8.99 5.83
N SER A 202 1.95 7.82 5.71
CA SER A 202 2.78 7.46 4.57
C SER A 202 1.96 7.39 3.28
N ALA A 203 2.18 8.31 2.35
CA ALA A 203 1.54 8.33 1.04
C ALA A 203 1.88 7.07 0.22
N ALA A 204 3.13 6.58 0.30
CA ALA A 204 3.57 5.37 -0.40
C ALA A 204 2.78 4.14 0.07
N LEU A 205 2.61 3.96 1.38
CA LEU A 205 1.83 2.84 1.92
C LEU A 205 0.35 2.95 1.53
N ARG A 206 -0.22 4.17 1.50
CA ARG A 206 -1.59 4.38 1.01
C ARG A 206 -1.73 3.99 -0.44
N TYR A 207 -0.79 4.39 -1.29
CA TYR A 207 -0.77 4.04 -2.70
C TYR A 207 -0.69 2.51 -2.89
N HIS A 208 0.31 1.85 -2.30
CA HIS A 208 0.53 0.42 -2.49
C HIS A 208 -0.58 -0.47 -1.91
N THR A 209 -1.26 -0.04 -0.85
CA THR A 209 -2.42 -0.79 -0.33
C THR A 209 -3.66 -0.56 -1.19
N ALA A 210 -3.95 0.68 -1.58
CA ALA A 210 -5.16 1.02 -2.34
C ALA A 210 -5.13 0.52 -3.79
N GLU A 211 -3.97 0.54 -4.45
CA GLU A 211 -3.79 0.13 -5.85
C GLU A 211 -3.91 -1.40 -6.06
N SER A 212 -4.18 -2.17 -5.02
CA SER A 212 -4.25 -3.64 -5.09
C SER A 212 -2.94 -4.27 -5.57
N LEU A 213 -1.83 -3.80 -5.04
CA LEU A 213 -0.50 -4.33 -5.29
C LEU A 213 -0.06 -5.27 -4.16
N PRO A 214 0.73 -6.32 -4.46
CA PRO A 214 1.16 -7.30 -3.46
C PRO A 214 2.07 -6.73 -2.39
N GLN A 215 2.74 -5.59 -2.65
CA GLN A 215 3.64 -4.92 -1.71
C GLN A 215 2.93 -4.51 -0.42
N GLY A 216 1.67 -4.04 -0.52
CA GLY A 216 0.87 -3.72 0.66
C GLY A 216 0.53 -4.93 1.52
N ALA A 217 0.24 -6.07 0.89
CA ALA A 217 -0.01 -7.33 1.58
C ALA A 217 1.28 -7.90 2.20
N ALA A 218 2.40 -7.86 1.46
CA ALA A 218 3.69 -8.31 1.96
C ALA A 218 4.14 -7.48 3.19
N ALA A 219 4.01 -6.16 3.13
CA ALA A 219 4.35 -5.28 4.25
C ALA A 219 3.47 -5.51 5.49
N ALA A 220 2.22 -5.97 5.33
CA ALA A 220 1.33 -6.28 6.45
C ALA A 220 1.57 -7.68 7.04
N ALA A 221 2.25 -8.58 6.31
CA ALA A 221 2.52 -9.97 6.72
C ALA A 221 3.91 -10.14 7.38
N LEU A 222 4.80 -9.17 7.27
CA LEU A 222 6.12 -9.13 7.95
C LEU A 222 5.98 -8.70 9.41
#